data_4334d9883308b766cd307357e8fd228c
#
_entry.id   4334d9883308b766cd307357e8fd228c
#
_cell.length_a   1.000
_cell.length_b   1.000
_cell.length_c   1.000
_cell.angle_alpha   90.00
_cell.angle_beta   90.00
_cell.angle_gamma   90.00
#
_symmetry.space_group_name_H-M   'P 1'
#
loop_
_entity.id
_entity.type
_entity.pdbx_description
1 polymer ?
#
loop_
_entity_poly.entity_id
_entity_poly.type
_entity_poly.pdbx_seq_one_letter_code
_entity_poly.pdbx_strand_id
1 'polypeptide(L)'
;MTIAVLGAGMVGRAIALDLAKNFSVTCFDLNAENLEALKQRNPAIQTVGADLSLFSEYKNLLSPADLVVTAVPGFMGYKTLETVIDAGKNVVDISFFPEDALQLDRLAKQRNVTAITDCGVAPGVSNLIIGRYNEEMKIDSFECYVGGLPKERKPPFQYKAPFSPVDVIQEYIRPARLVENATIVTRPALSERELIVFDEIGELEAFNTDGLRSLIYTMSHIPDMKEKTLRYPGHIDLIVALKQAGFFEETPLRINDTDISPLQFTSKILVEQWKLEPDEEEFTVMKVIVKGENKTIQYNLLDRFNTRTKISSMARTTGYTCTAAVNLISEKLFTEKGVFPPELIGKDKRCFDFVMEYLKEREVNWKKSES
;
A
#
# COMPACT_ATOMS: atom_id res chain seq x y z
N MET A 1 8.07 -1.22 -24.49
CA MET A 1 7.44 -2.16 -23.54
C MET A 1 6.00 -1.72 -23.32
N THR A 2 5.08 -2.66 -23.31
CA THR A 2 3.65 -2.44 -23.07
C THR A 2 3.31 -2.87 -21.65
N ILE A 3 2.65 -2.00 -20.88
CA ILE A 3 2.30 -2.24 -19.49
C ILE A 3 0.78 -2.28 -19.35
N ALA A 4 0.27 -3.32 -18.70
CA ALA A 4 -1.11 -3.40 -18.25
C ALA A 4 -1.23 -2.93 -16.81
N VAL A 5 -2.14 -1.98 -16.52
CA VAL A 5 -2.46 -1.54 -15.16
C VAL A 5 -3.87 -2.03 -14.84
N LEU A 6 -3.99 -2.89 -13.85
CA LEU A 6 -5.25 -3.46 -13.37
C LEU A 6 -5.77 -2.62 -12.20
N GLY A 7 -6.79 -1.83 -12.44
CA GLY A 7 -7.39 -0.86 -11.51
C GLY A 7 -7.05 0.59 -11.89
N ALA A 8 -8.08 1.41 -12.12
CA ALA A 8 -8.01 2.84 -12.40
C ALA A 8 -8.49 3.71 -11.22
N GLY A 9 -8.37 3.20 -10.00
CA GLY A 9 -8.63 3.94 -8.77
C GLY A 9 -7.63 5.09 -8.57
N MET A 10 -7.66 5.76 -7.43
CA MET A 10 -6.79 6.92 -7.14
C MET A 10 -5.30 6.61 -7.39
N VAL A 11 -4.79 5.50 -6.86
CA VAL A 11 -3.38 5.10 -7.00
C VAL A 11 -3.10 4.55 -8.39
N GLY A 12 -3.97 3.68 -8.95
CA GLY A 12 -3.80 3.12 -10.29
C GLY A 12 -3.73 4.17 -11.38
N ARG A 13 -4.52 5.26 -11.28
CA ARG A 13 -4.41 6.41 -12.19
C ARG A 13 -3.06 7.12 -12.09
N ALA A 14 -2.55 7.32 -10.88
CA ALA A 14 -1.23 7.94 -10.69
C ALA A 14 -0.11 7.09 -11.30
N ILE A 15 -0.19 5.76 -11.11
CA ILE A 15 0.71 4.78 -11.73
C ILE A 15 0.64 4.85 -13.26
N ALA A 16 -0.57 4.77 -13.83
CA ALA A 16 -0.76 4.80 -15.28
C ALA A 16 -0.22 6.10 -15.89
N LEU A 17 -0.46 7.24 -15.26
CA LEU A 17 0.03 8.54 -15.70
C LEU A 17 1.56 8.66 -15.63
N ASP A 18 2.19 8.11 -14.61
CA ASP A 18 3.65 8.15 -14.50
C ASP A 18 4.33 7.21 -15.49
N LEU A 19 3.82 5.98 -15.64
CA LEU A 19 4.34 4.99 -16.59
C LEU A 19 4.16 5.44 -18.04
N ALA A 20 3.08 6.13 -18.38
CA ALA A 20 2.80 6.60 -19.73
C ALA A 20 3.80 7.65 -20.24
N LYS A 21 4.68 8.18 -19.38
CA LYS A 21 5.79 9.05 -19.79
C LYS A 21 6.83 8.29 -20.63
N ASN A 22 7.00 6.97 -20.36
CA ASN A 22 8.07 6.16 -20.95
C ASN A 22 7.59 4.87 -21.62
N PHE A 23 6.34 4.46 -21.38
CA PHE A 23 5.80 3.17 -21.84
C PHE A 23 4.45 3.32 -22.51
N SER A 24 4.09 2.35 -23.33
CA SER A 24 2.70 2.18 -23.79
C SER A 24 1.88 1.57 -22.66
N VAL A 25 0.84 2.26 -22.19
CA VAL A 25 0.02 1.83 -21.05
C VAL A 25 -1.40 1.52 -21.49
N THR A 26 -1.90 0.37 -21.07
CA THR A 26 -3.33 0.02 -21.12
C THR A 26 -3.84 -0.14 -19.69
N CYS A 27 -4.86 0.61 -19.32
CA CYS A 27 -5.47 0.56 -17.98
C CYS A 27 -6.85 -0.09 -18.04
N PHE A 28 -7.10 -1.02 -17.13
CA PHE A 28 -8.32 -1.82 -17.04
C PHE A 28 -9.07 -1.50 -15.75
N ASP A 29 -10.36 -1.27 -15.82
CA ASP A 29 -11.25 -1.08 -14.66
C ASP A 29 -12.68 -1.41 -15.03
N LEU A 30 -13.49 -1.80 -14.05
CA LEU A 30 -14.93 -1.96 -14.23
C LEU A 30 -15.67 -0.61 -14.27
N ASN A 31 -15.14 0.39 -13.54
CA ASN A 31 -15.74 1.71 -13.43
C ASN A 31 -15.38 2.60 -14.62
N ALA A 32 -16.37 2.86 -15.47
CA ALA A 32 -16.20 3.71 -16.65
C ALA A 32 -15.79 5.16 -16.32
N GLU A 33 -16.24 5.70 -15.17
CA GLU A 33 -15.88 7.07 -14.75
C GLU A 33 -14.38 7.18 -14.42
N ASN A 34 -13.82 6.15 -13.77
CA ASN A 34 -12.39 6.09 -13.50
C ASN A 34 -11.55 6.08 -14.78
N LEU A 35 -11.97 5.29 -15.77
CA LEU A 35 -11.32 5.19 -17.06
C LEU A 35 -11.42 6.49 -17.86
N GLU A 36 -12.58 7.12 -17.86
CA GLU A 36 -12.79 8.40 -18.53
C GLU A 36 -11.96 9.51 -17.88
N ALA A 37 -11.93 9.59 -16.54
CA ALA A 37 -11.10 10.54 -15.82
C ALA A 37 -9.59 10.35 -16.12
N LEU A 38 -9.13 9.11 -16.31
CA LEU A 38 -7.75 8.83 -16.71
C LEU A 38 -7.49 9.29 -18.15
N LYS A 39 -8.40 8.98 -19.07
CA LYS A 39 -8.29 9.33 -20.50
C LYS A 39 -8.29 10.84 -20.73
N GLN A 40 -9.11 11.59 -19.96
CA GLN A 40 -9.12 13.06 -20.01
C GLN A 40 -7.77 13.65 -19.58
N ARG A 41 -7.07 13.02 -18.62
CA ARG A 41 -5.76 13.48 -18.15
C ARG A 41 -4.62 13.12 -19.10
N ASN A 42 -4.70 11.98 -19.77
CA ASN A 42 -3.74 11.56 -20.80
C ASN A 42 -4.41 10.68 -21.86
N PRO A 43 -4.81 11.28 -23.02
CA PRO A 43 -5.46 10.54 -24.11
C PRO A 43 -4.61 9.44 -24.75
N ALA A 44 -3.28 9.43 -24.53
CA ALA A 44 -2.40 8.39 -25.04
C ALA A 44 -2.50 7.06 -24.29
N ILE A 45 -3.07 7.07 -23.08
CA ILE A 45 -3.31 5.85 -22.31
C ILE A 45 -4.54 5.14 -22.89
N GLN A 46 -4.37 3.88 -23.24
CA GLN A 46 -5.51 3.04 -23.62
C GLN A 46 -6.31 2.67 -22.38
N THR A 47 -7.64 2.78 -22.47
CA THR A 47 -8.54 2.41 -21.37
C THR A 47 -9.50 1.32 -21.85
N VAL A 48 -9.67 0.28 -21.04
CA VAL A 48 -10.52 -0.88 -21.37
C VAL A 48 -11.42 -1.19 -20.17
N GLY A 49 -12.73 -1.18 -20.40
CA GLY A 49 -13.71 -1.65 -19.42
C GLY A 49 -13.61 -3.15 -19.26
N ALA A 50 -13.27 -3.63 -18.06
CA ALA A 50 -13.12 -5.05 -17.76
C ALA A 50 -13.52 -5.36 -16.32
N ASP A 51 -14.22 -6.47 -16.12
CA ASP A 51 -14.45 -7.03 -14.80
C ASP A 51 -13.24 -7.85 -14.37
N LEU A 52 -12.41 -7.27 -13.51
CA LEU A 52 -11.19 -7.91 -13.01
C LEU A 52 -11.44 -9.05 -12.02
N SER A 53 -12.69 -9.37 -11.67
CA SER A 53 -13.05 -10.58 -10.94
C SER A 53 -13.18 -11.82 -11.84
N LEU A 54 -13.21 -11.63 -13.17
CA LEU A 54 -13.27 -12.70 -14.17
C LEU A 54 -11.85 -13.22 -14.49
N PHE A 55 -11.24 -13.91 -13.53
CA PHE A 55 -9.86 -14.39 -13.62
C PHE A 55 -9.58 -15.29 -14.82
N SER A 56 -10.57 -16.00 -15.34
CA SER A 56 -10.45 -16.84 -16.53
C SER A 56 -10.09 -16.06 -17.81
N GLU A 57 -10.37 -14.76 -17.83
CA GLU A 57 -10.13 -13.90 -18.99
C GLU A 57 -8.70 -13.31 -19.01
N TYR A 58 -7.96 -13.37 -17.90
CA TYR A 58 -6.65 -12.71 -17.75
C TYR A 58 -5.64 -13.13 -18.81
N LYS A 59 -5.61 -14.41 -19.20
CA LYS A 59 -4.68 -14.89 -20.22
C LYS A 59 -4.84 -14.15 -21.55
N ASN A 60 -6.09 -13.87 -21.94
CA ASN A 60 -6.39 -13.13 -23.16
C ASN A 60 -6.18 -11.62 -22.95
N LEU A 61 -6.71 -11.09 -21.83
CA LEU A 61 -6.63 -9.67 -21.48
C LEU A 61 -5.18 -9.17 -21.41
N LEU A 62 -4.29 -9.97 -20.83
CA LEU A 62 -2.91 -9.62 -20.57
C LEU A 62 -1.96 -10.05 -21.71
N SER A 63 -2.45 -10.75 -22.74
CA SER A 63 -1.57 -11.25 -23.80
C SER A 63 -0.68 -10.19 -24.45
N PRO A 64 -1.14 -8.95 -24.69
CA PRO A 64 -0.30 -7.90 -25.30
C PRO A 64 0.70 -7.26 -24.33
N ALA A 65 0.57 -7.48 -23.04
CA ALA A 65 1.41 -6.82 -22.03
C ALA A 65 2.74 -7.56 -21.84
N ASP A 66 3.82 -6.80 -21.67
CA ASP A 66 5.13 -7.29 -21.28
C ASP A 66 5.26 -7.38 -19.76
N LEU A 67 4.60 -6.46 -19.04
CA LEU A 67 4.57 -6.36 -17.59
C LEU A 67 3.18 -5.91 -17.12
N VAL A 68 2.78 -6.36 -15.95
CA VAL A 68 1.50 -6.01 -15.33
C VAL A 68 1.72 -5.28 -14.02
N VAL A 69 0.90 -4.28 -13.75
CA VAL A 69 0.76 -3.66 -12.42
C VAL A 69 -0.61 -3.97 -11.88
N THR A 70 -0.67 -4.44 -10.64
CA THR A 70 -1.93 -4.73 -9.96
C THR A 70 -2.20 -3.68 -8.87
N ALA A 71 -3.32 -2.98 -9.02
CA ALA A 71 -3.79 -1.92 -8.12
C ALA A 71 -5.28 -2.12 -7.82
N VAL A 72 -5.63 -3.35 -7.47
CA VAL A 72 -7.00 -3.79 -7.17
C VAL A 72 -7.26 -3.80 -5.66
N PRO A 73 -8.53 -3.79 -5.21
CA PRO A 73 -8.87 -3.92 -3.80
C PRO A 73 -8.29 -5.19 -3.16
N GLY A 74 -7.93 -5.11 -1.86
CA GLY A 74 -7.25 -6.18 -1.14
C GLY A 74 -7.98 -7.53 -1.18
N PHE A 75 -9.32 -7.54 -1.11
CA PHE A 75 -10.10 -8.78 -1.10
C PHE A 75 -9.93 -9.65 -2.36
N MET A 76 -9.46 -9.07 -3.48
CA MET A 76 -9.19 -9.82 -4.71
C MET A 76 -7.70 -9.82 -5.09
N GLY A 77 -6.86 -9.12 -4.33
CA GLY A 77 -5.45 -8.89 -4.65
C GLY A 77 -4.64 -10.17 -4.83
N TYR A 78 -4.71 -11.08 -3.85
CA TYR A 78 -3.97 -12.35 -3.90
C TYR A 78 -4.33 -13.19 -5.14
N LYS A 79 -5.63 -13.34 -5.42
CA LYS A 79 -6.08 -14.11 -6.59
C LYS A 79 -5.72 -13.45 -7.91
N THR A 80 -5.75 -12.11 -7.96
CA THR A 80 -5.26 -11.33 -9.10
C THR A 80 -3.77 -11.60 -9.33
N LEU A 81 -2.95 -11.48 -8.29
CA LEU A 81 -1.51 -11.71 -8.35
C LEU A 81 -1.19 -13.15 -8.83
N GLU A 82 -1.82 -14.16 -8.21
CA GLU A 82 -1.69 -15.55 -8.61
C GLU A 82 -1.98 -15.75 -10.10
N THR A 83 -3.09 -15.16 -10.57
CA THR A 83 -3.54 -15.32 -11.95
C THR A 83 -2.61 -14.65 -12.96
N VAL A 84 -2.06 -13.47 -12.60
CA VAL A 84 -1.07 -12.75 -13.44
C VAL A 84 0.23 -13.56 -13.53
N ILE A 85 0.70 -14.11 -12.41
CA ILE A 85 1.88 -15.00 -12.38
C ILE A 85 1.64 -16.24 -13.23
N ASP A 86 0.46 -16.88 -13.10
CA ASP A 86 0.10 -18.08 -13.87
C ASP A 86 0.02 -17.81 -15.38
N ALA A 87 -0.37 -16.58 -15.77
CA ALA A 87 -0.34 -16.12 -17.15
C ALA A 87 1.08 -15.85 -17.68
N GLY A 88 2.13 -16.05 -16.87
CA GLY A 88 3.53 -15.88 -17.26
C GLY A 88 3.96 -14.41 -17.41
N LYS A 89 3.36 -13.48 -16.69
CA LYS A 89 3.68 -12.05 -16.76
C LYS A 89 4.48 -11.59 -15.55
N ASN A 90 5.55 -10.83 -15.78
CA ASN A 90 6.18 -10.09 -14.69
C ASN A 90 5.15 -9.12 -14.11
N VAL A 91 5.18 -8.94 -12.79
CA VAL A 91 4.15 -8.14 -12.09
C VAL A 91 4.74 -7.31 -10.96
N VAL A 92 4.20 -6.11 -10.78
CA VAL A 92 4.41 -5.27 -9.60
C VAL A 92 3.05 -5.05 -8.95
N ASP A 93 2.90 -5.44 -7.68
CA ASP A 93 1.63 -5.39 -6.95
C ASP A 93 1.67 -4.41 -5.78
N ILE A 94 0.58 -3.65 -5.64
CA ILE A 94 0.35 -2.75 -4.51
C ILE A 94 -0.89 -3.11 -3.68
N SER A 95 -1.56 -4.21 -4.01
CA SER A 95 -2.81 -4.58 -3.35
C SER A 95 -2.57 -5.05 -1.92
N PHE A 96 -3.37 -4.56 -0.97
CA PHE A 96 -3.21 -4.86 0.46
C PHE A 96 -4.10 -6.03 0.90
N PHE A 97 -3.69 -7.27 0.59
CA PHE A 97 -4.42 -8.50 0.92
C PHE A 97 -3.85 -9.21 2.17
N PRO A 98 -4.64 -10.02 2.90
CA PRO A 98 -4.20 -10.68 4.15
C PRO A 98 -3.27 -11.88 3.95
N GLU A 99 -3.28 -12.49 2.77
CA GLU A 99 -2.53 -13.68 2.46
C GLU A 99 -1.01 -13.41 2.38
N ASP A 100 -0.21 -14.46 2.55
CA ASP A 100 1.24 -14.40 2.37
C ASP A 100 1.59 -14.59 0.89
N ALA A 101 2.02 -13.51 0.24
CA ALA A 101 2.41 -13.52 -1.17
C ALA A 101 3.60 -14.46 -1.47
N LEU A 102 4.47 -14.74 -0.49
CA LEU A 102 5.61 -15.64 -0.65
C LEU A 102 5.20 -17.07 -1.00
N GLN A 103 3.96 -17.48 -0.70
CA GLN A 103 3.42 -18.77 -1.11
C GLN A 103 3.36 -18.95 -2.64
N LEU A 104 3.35 -17.85 -3.40
CA LEU A 104 3.36 -17.85 -4.86
C LEU A 104 4.77 -17.97 -5.47
N ASP A 105 5.84 -17.96 -4.64
CA ASP A 105 7.23 -17.97 -5.12
C ASP A 105 7.54 -19.16 -6.03
N ARG A 106 7.09 -20.37 -5.66
CA ARG A 106 7.27 -21.57 -6.48
C ARG A 106 6.58 -21.44 -7.84
N LEU A 107 5.36 -20.88 -7.87
CA LEU A 107 4.64 -20.65 -9.13
C LEU A 107 5.38 -19.64 -10.00
N ALA A 108 5.83 -18.53 -9.42
CA ALA A 108 6.57 -17.48 -10.13
C ALA A 108 7.87 -18.03 -10.75
N LYS A 109 8.63 -18.84 -10.02
CA LYS A 109 9.83 -19.53 -10.52
C LYS A 109 9.50 -20.51 -11.65
N GLN A 110 8.44 -21.28 -11.53
CA GLN A 110 7.98 -22.21 -12.58
C GLN A 110 7.56 -21.46 -13.86
N ARG A 111 6.93 -20.31 -13.73
CA ARG A 111 6.53 -19.45 -14.86
C ARG A 111 7.66 -18.54 -15.37
N ASN A 112 8.84 -18.58 -14.73
CA ASN A 112 9.99 -17.74 -15.05
C ASN A 112 9.66 -16.23 -15.02
N VAL A 113 8.88 -15.80 -14.04
CA VAL A 113 8.46 -14.41 -13.84
C VAL A 113 9.04 -13.79 -12.58
N THR A 114 9.17 -12.47 -12.59
CA THR A 114 9.50 -11.64 -11.44
C THR A 114 8.20 -11.02 -10.93
N ALA A 115 7.85 -11.26 -9.68
CA ALA A 115 6.71 -10.65 -9.01
C ALA A 115 7.20 -9.82 -7.82
N ILE A 116 7.06 -8.49 -7.89
CA ILE A 116 7.35 -7.58 -6.79
C ILE A 116 6.03 -7.27 -6.10
N THR A 117 5.92 -7.58 -4.82
CA THR A 117 4.68 -7.45 -4.04
C THR A 117 4.83 -6.41 -2.95
N ASP A 118 3.71 -5.97 -2.34
CA ASP A 118 3.72 -4.97 -1.27
C ASP A 118 4.49 -3.68 -1.66
N CYS A 119 4.42 -3.27 -2.92
CA CYS A 119 5.27 -2.24 -3.49
C CYS A 119 4.64 -0.83 -3.39
N GLY A 120 4.23 -0.45 -2.19
CA GLY A 120 3.63 0.85 -1.87
C GLY A 120 4.55 1.75 -1.02
N VAL A 121 3.95 2.61 -0.21
CA VAL A 121 4.70 3.44 0.75
C VAL A 121 4.96 2.68 2.05
N ALA A 122 3.94 2.01 2.60
CA ALA A 122 3.98 1.09 3.74
C ALA A 122 2.80 0.11 3.65
N PRO A 123 3.06 -1.17 3.42
CA PRO A 123 4.35 -1.77 3.07
C PRO A 123 4.92 -1.23 1.75
N GLY A 124 6.24 -1.23 1.63
CA GLY A 124 6.92 -0.77 0.42
C GLY A 124 8.26 -0.10 0.72
N VAL A 125 8.29 1.25 0.75
CA VAL A 125 9.53 1.98 1.08
C VAL A 125 10.04 1.66 2.47
N SER A 126 9.15 1.44 3.47
CA SER A 126 9.53 0.96 4.80
C SER A 126 10.32 -0.34 4.74
N ASN A 127 9.82 -1.27 3.96
CA ASN A 127 10.43 -2.59 3.76
C ASN A 127 11.77 -2.48 3.01
N LEU A 128 11.81 -1.65 1.96
CA LEU A 128 13.03 -1.37 1.21
C LEU A 128 14.14 -0.81 2.13
N ILE A 129 13.79 0.12 3.05
CA ILE A 129 14.71 0.70 4.02
C ILE A 129 15.26 -0.37 4.95
N ILE A 130 14.41 -1.16 5.61
CA ILE A 130 14.91 -2.20 6.52
C ILE A 130 15.77 -3.24 5.78
N GLY A 131 15.36 -3.63 4.56
CA GLY A 131 16.16 -4.53 3.73
C GLY A 131 17.56 -4.00 3.44
N ARG A 132 17.70 -2.68 3.21
CA ARG A 132 19.01 -2.05 3.00
C ARG A 132 19.88 -2.09 4.25
N TYR A 133 19.33 -1.69 5.40
CA TYR A 133 20.12 -1.63 6.63
C TYR A 133 20.40 -3.01 7.23
N ASN A 134 19.62 -4.02 6.91
CA ASN A 134 19.91 -5.40 7.28
C ASN A 134 21.22 -5.94 6.65
N GLU A 135 21.66 -5.35 5.54
CA GLU A 135 22.98 -5.67 4.94
C GLU A 135 24.13 -4.83 5.53
N GLU A 136 23.82 -3.79 6.29
CA GLU A 136 24.83 -2.86 6.83
C GLU A 136 25.11 -3.06 8.33
N MET A 137 24.12 -3.55 9.10
CA MET A 137 24.24 -3.71 10.54
C MET A 137 23.31 -4.81 11.07
N LYS A 138 23.64 -5.35 12.23
CA LYS A 138 22.69 -6.18 12.99
C LYS A 138 21.59 -5.30 13.55
N ILE A 139 20.36 -5.56 13.13
CA ILE A 139 19.19 -4.79 13.56
C ILE A 139 18.62 -5.39 14.85
N ASP A 140 18.38 -4.54 15.84
CA ASP A 140 17.75 -4.90 17.12
C ASP A 140 16.25 -4.57 17.11
N SER A 141 15.83 -3.47 16.43
CA SER A 141 14.41 -3.15 16.30
C SER A 141 14.06 -2.36 15.04
N PHE A 142 12.82 -2.53 14.61
CA PHE A 142 12.21 -1.81 13.51
C PHE A 142 10.85 -1.25 13.92
N GLU A 143 10.64 0.04 13.64
CA GLU A 143 9.36 0.73 13.87
C GLU A 143 8.95 1.49 12.61
N CYS A 144 7.71 1.32 12.21
CA CYS A 144 7.11 2.08 11.12
C CYS A 144 5.83 2.75 11.59
N TYR A 145 5.71 4.04 11.32
CA TYR A 145 4.51 4.84 11.60
C TYR A 145 4.09 5.51 10.30
N VAL A 146 2.86 5.29 9.86
CA VAL A 146 2.37 5.79 8.58
C VAL A 146 0.94 6.31 8.69
N GLY A 147 0.62 7.42 8.02
CA GLY A 147 -0.74 7.92 7.93
C GLY A 147 -0.96 8.76 6.68
N GLY A 148 -2.13 8.57 6.07
CA GLY A 148 -2.68 9.46 5.06
C GLY A 148 -3.87 10.21 5.69
N LEU A 149 -3.83 11.53 5.69
CA LEU A 149 -4.74 12.36 6.46
C LEU A 149 -5.21 13.57 5.64
N PRO A 150 -6.50 13.96 5.75
CA PRO A 150 -6.96 15.17 5.13
C PRO A 150 -6.31 16.40 5.76
N LYS A 151 -6.00 17.41 4.96
CA LYS A 151 -5.50 18.70 5.46
C LYS A 151 -6.55 19.41 6.31
N GLU A 152 -7.81 19.38 5.87
CA GLU A 152 -8.94 19.95 6.58
C GLU A 152 -9.59 18.91 7.49
N ARG A 153 -9.63 19.21 8.79
CA ARG A 153 -10.16 18.32 9.83
C ARG A 153 -11.67 18.53 9.99
N LYS A 154 -12.49 17.74 9.32
CA LYS A 154 -13.97 17.84 9.38
C LYS A 154 -14.55 16.84 10.38
N PRO A 155 -15.35 17.32 11.37
CA PRO A 155 -16.10 16.41 12.26
C PRO A 155 -17.08 15.53 11.46
N PRO A 156 -17.47 14.36 11.99
CA PRO A 156 -17.07 13.83 13.31
C PRO A 156 -15.72 13.13 13.28
N PHE A 157 -15.32 12.50 12.16
CA PHE A 157 -14.17 11.59 12.13
C PHE A 157 -12.83 12.29 11.92
N GLN A 158 -12.81 13.53 11.44
CA GLN A 158 -11.58 14.24 11.05
C GLN A 158 -10.69 13.40 10.11
N TYR A 159 -11.32 12.59 9.27
CA TYR A 159 -10.65 11.63 8.42
C TYR A 159 -11.29 11.56 7.03
N LYS A 160 -10.45 11.35 6.03
CA LYS A 160 -10.78 10.98 4.66
C LYS A 160 -9.83 9.88 4.22
N ALA A 161 -10.34 8.88 3.52
CA ALA A 161 -9.54 7.75 3.06
C ALA A 161 -8.77 8.12 1.78
N PRO A 162 -7.45 8.20 1.83
CA PRO A 162 -6.63 8.57 0.66
C PRO A 162 -6.39 7.39 -0.30
N PHE A 163 -6.92 6.22 0.02
CA PHE A 163 -6.91 5.00 -0.78
C PHE A 163 -8.24 4.27 -0.59
N SER A 164 -8.31 2.96 -0.88
CA SER A 164 -9.54 2.17 -0.76
C SER A 164 -10.18 2.27 0.64
N PRO A 165 -11.35 2.90 0.80
CA PRO A 165 -11.99 3.00 2.12
C PRO A 165 -12.38 1.64 2.71
N VAL A 166 -12.57 0.63 1.88
CA VAL A 166 -12.85 -0.74 2.32
C VAL A 166 -11.63 -1.34 3.01
N ASP A 167 -10.45 -1.11 2.44
CA ASP A 167 -9.19 -1.59 3.04
C ASP A 167 -8.87 -0.85 4.34
N VAL A 168 -9.22 0.45 4.45
CA VAL A 168 -9.13 1.21 5.71
C VAL A 168 -9.98 0.58 6.82
N ILE A 169 -11.19 0.11 6.51
CA ILE A 169 -12.04 -0.57 7.50
C ILE A 169 -11.37 -1.86 7.99
N GLN A 170 -10.66 -2.57 7.11
CA GLN A 170 -9.92 -3.77 7.49
C GLN A 170 -8.78 -3.47 8.47
N GLU A 171 -8.14 -2.30 8.39
CA GLU A 171 -7.14 -1.88 9.39
C GLU A 171 -7.71 -1.78 10.81
N TYR A 172 -9.01 -1.50 10.98
CA TYR A 172 -9.66 -1.37 12.28
C TYR A 172 -10.21 -2.68 12.82
N ILE A 173 -10.31 -3.72 11.99
CA ILE A 173 -10.90 -5.01 12.36
C ILE A 173 -9.83 -6.08 12.52
N ARG A 174 -8.88 -6.15 11.57
CA ARG A 174 -7.87 -7.19 11.51
C ARG A 174 -6.90 -7.08 12.68
N PRO A 175 -6.68 -8.18 13.46
CA PRO A 175 -5.65 -8.20 14.47
C PRO A 175 -4.26 -7.94 13.88
N ALA A 176 -3.45 -7.15 14.58
CA ALA A 176 -2.11 -6.79 14.16
C ALA A 176 -1.10 -7.86 14.59
N ARG A 177 -0.25 -8.31 13.67
CA ARG A 177 0.89 -9.17 13.95
C ARG A 177 2.13 -8.31 14.15
N LEU A 178 2.81 -8.49 15.27
CA LEU A 178 4.04 -7.80 15.65
C LEU A 178 5.12 -8.84 15.96
N VAL A 179 6.36 -8.41 16.09
CA VAL A 179 7.43 -9.25 16.62
C VAL A 179 7.93 -8.63 17.92
N GLU A 180 7.91 -9.41 18.99
CA GLU A 180 8.39 -9.03 20.32
C GLU A 180 9.30 -10.14 20.85
N ASN A 181 10.52 -9.80 21.25
CA ASN A 181 11.53 -10.77 21.75
C ASN A 181 11.69 -11.97 20.78
N ALA A 182 11.82 -11.70 19.50
CA ALA A 182 11.96 -12.69 18.41
C ALA A 182 10.74 -13.66 18.30
N THR A 183 9.59 -13.28 18.80
CA THR A 183 8.35 -14.08 18.73
C THR A 183 7.26 -13.27 18.05
N ILE A 184 6.56 -13.91 17.10
CA ILE A 184 5.37 -13.29 16.48
C ILE A 184 4.25 -13.28 17.50
N VAL A 185 3.76 -12.09 17.83
CA VAL A 185 2.62 -11.87 18.71
C VAL A 185 1.47 -11.24 17.96
N THR A 186 0.25 -11.53 18.39
CA THR A 186 -0.95 -10.92 17.80
C THR A 186 -1.58 -9.99 18.84
N ARG A 187 -1.85 -8.75 18.43
CA ARG A 187 -2.52 -7.73 19.25
C ARG A 187 -3.86 -7.36 18.61
N PRO A 188 -4.86 -6.96 19.40
CA PRO A 188 -6.09 -6.41 18.84
C PRO A 188 -5.77 -5.20 17.93
N ALA A 189 -6.51 -5.06 16.84
CA ALA A 189 -6.49 -3.81 16.09
C ALA A 189 -6.84 -2.62 17.01
N LEU A 190 -6.31 -1.44 16.71
CA LEU A 190 -6.51 -0.20 17.47
C LEU A 190 -5.90 -0.21 18.89
N SER A 191 -5.07 -1.20 19.22
CA SER A 191 -4.43 -1.32 20.54
C SER A 191 -3.13 -0.52 20.63
N GLU A 192 -2.59 -0.41 21.86
CA GLU A 192 -1.30 0.20 22.18
C GLU A 192 -1.14 1.60 21.60
N ARG A 193 -2.15 2.42 21.82
CA ARG A 193 -2.19 3.80 21.32
C ARG A 193 -1.10 4.66 21.95
N GLU A 194 -0.48 5.50 21.15
CA GLU A 194 0.52 6.49 21.59
C GLU A 194 0.43 7.77 20.78
N LEU A 195 0.78 8.90 21.39
CA LEU A 195 0.85 10.18 20.69
C LEU A 195 2.27 10.40 20.17
N ILE A 196 2.37 10.77 18.89
CA ILE A 196 3.63 11.06 18.22
C ILE A 196 3.58 12.46 17.65
N VAL A 197 4.59 13.27 17.97
CA VAL A 197 4.72 14.63 17.46
C VAL A 197 5.46 14.63 16.12
N PHE A 198 4.91 15.34 15.16
CA PHE A 198 5.53 15.66 13.87
C PHE A 198 5.65 17.20 13.75
N ASP A 199 6.87 17.70 13.50
CA ASP A 199 7.19 19.13 13.56
C ASP A 199 6.23 20.05 12.79
N GLU A 200 5.81 19.62 11.59
CA GLU A 200 4.96 20.42 10.70
C GLU A 200 3.44 20.11 10.82
N ILE A 201 3.08 19.06 11.55
CA ILE A 201 1.70 18.54 11.63
C ILE A 201 1.12 18.68 13.04
N GLY A 202 1.98 18.57 14.06
CA GLY A 202 1.59 18.45 15.45
C GLY A 202 1.42 16.99 15.89
N GLU A 203 0.56 16.76 16.87
CA GLU A 203 0.32 15.42 17.44
C GLU A 203 -0.58 14.58 16.56
N LEU A 204 -0.17 13.34 16.32
CA LEU A 204 -0.97 12.27 15.73
C LEU A 204 -1.03 11.09 16.68
N GLU A 205 -2.15 10.37 16.67
CA GLU A 205 -2.36 9.17 17.45
C GLU A 205 -2.00 7.94 16.60
N ALA A 206 -1.03 7.16 17.09
CA ALA A 206 -0.57 5.91 16.50
C ALA A 206 -1.25 4.72 17.18
N PHE A 207 -1.57 3.68 16.42
CA PHE A 207 -2.16 2.44 16.91
C PHE A 207 -1.72 1.24 16.06
N ASN A 208 -1.74 0.04 16.65
CA ASN A 208 -1.31 -1.17 15.99
C ASN A 208 -2.18 -1.54 14.79
N THR A 209 -1.53 -1.79 13.65
CA THR A 209 -2.10 -2.33 12.42
C THR A 209 -1.26 -3.48 11.87
N ASP A 210 -1.84 -4.33 11.00
CA ASP A 210 -1.18 -5.52 10.46
C ASP A 210 -0.31 -5.18 9.23
N GLY A 211 0.62 -4.23 9.39
CA GLY A 211 1.43 -3.69 8.31
C GLY A 211 2.82 -4.29 8.13
N LEU A 212 3.32 -5.11 9.06
CA LEU A 212 4.63 -5.78 8.92
C LEU A 212 4.68 -6.76 7.74
N ARG A 213 3.57 -7.44 7.45
CA ARG A 213 3.39 -8.28 6.27
C ARG A 213 4.52 -9.32 6.10
N SER A 214 5.24 -9.23 4.97
CA SER A 214 6.36 -10.13 4.63
C SER A 214 7.51 -10.09 5.64
N LEU A 215 7.73 -8.96 6.33
CA LEU A 215 8.83 -8.79 7.28
C LEU A 215 8.83 -9.83 8.40
N ILE A 216 7.66 -10.28 8.87
CA ILE A 216 7.55 -11.29 9.93
C ILE A 216 8.18 -12.65 9.50
N TYR A 217 8.33 -12.89 8.20
CA TYR A 217 8.93 -14.10 7.64
C TYR A 217 10.35 -13.84 7.13
N THR A 218 10.55 -12.77 6.35
CA THR A 218 11.81 -12.47 5.67
C THR A 218 12.87 -11.89 6.61
N MET A 219 12.43 -11.24 7.70
CA MET A 219 13.27 -10.58 8.70
C MET A 219 13.07 -11.17 10.12
N SER A 220 12.74 -12.47 10.20
CA SER A 220 12.43 -13.18 11.47
C SER A 220 13.57 -13.19 12.50
N HIS A 221 14.78 -12.83 12.11
CA HIS A 221 15.94 -12.69 13.00
C HIS A 221 15.96 -11.35 13.77
N ILE A 222 15.12 -10.38 13.41
CA ILE A 222 15.01 -9.10 14.11
C ILE A 222 14.08 -9.30 15.32
N PRO A 223 14.57 -9.01 16.55
CA PRO A 223 13.82 -9.36 17.75
C PRO A 223 12.57 -8.53 17.99
N ASP A 224 12.54 -7.27 17.57
CA ASP A 224 11.41 -6.39 17.81
C ASP A 224 11.01 -5.61 16.54
N MET A 225 9.77 -5.83 16.08
CA MET A 225 9.25 -5.13 14.91
C MET A 225 7.79 -4.74 15.12
N LYS A 226 7.44 -3.51 14.80
CA LYS A 226 6.05 -3.02 14.80
C LYS A 226 5.77 -2.07 13.65
N GLU A 227 4.51 -2.06 13.23
CA GLU A 227 3.95 -1.06 12.34
C GLU A 227 2.69 -0.49 12.99
N LYS A 228 2.52 0.82 12.92
CA LYS A 228 1.36 1.55 13.44
C LYS A 228 0.83 2.54 12.42
N THR A 229 -0.49 2.59 12.32
CA THR A 229 -1.17 3.60 11.53
C THR A 229 -1.39 4.87 12.35
N LEU A 230 -1.33 6.02 11.70
CA LEU A 230 -1.49 7.35 12.30
C LEU A 230 -2.85 7.96 11.93
N ARG A 231 -3.52 8.56 12.92
CA ARG A 231 -4.74 9.35 12.74
C ARG A 231 -4.69 10.62 13.59
N TYR A 232 -5.56 11.55 13.33
CA TYR A 232 -5.76 12.68 14.25
C TYR A 232 -6.30 12.19 15.59
N PRO A 233 -5.86 12.75 16.73
CA PRO A 233 -6.37 12.40 18.06
C PRO A 233 -7.89 12.49 18.13
N GLY A 234 -8.52 11.49 18.77
CA GLY A 234 -9.97 11.37 18.90
C GLY A 234 -10.67 10.57 17.79
N HIS A 235 -10.03 10.34 16.64
CA HIS A 235 -10.58 9.46 15.60
C HIS A 235 -10.79 8.03 16.12
N ILE A 236 -9.77 7.49 16.80
CA ILE A 236 -9.79 6.12 17.29
C ILE A 236 -10.85 5.91 18.36
N ASP A 237 -11.14 6.90 19.18
CA ASP A 237 -12.21 6.80 20.18
C ASP A 237 -13.58 6.57 19.54
N LEU A 238 -13.85 7.23 18.42
CA LEU A 238 -15.10 7.03 17.66
C LEU A 238 -15.17 5.62 17.06
N ILE A 239 -14.06 5.14 16.48
CA ILE A 239 -14.02 3.80 15.90
C ILE A 239 -14.19 2.72 16.99
N VAL A 240 -13.52 2.87 18.13
CA VAL A 240 -13.65 1.96 19.27
C VAL A 240 -15.09 1.97 19.79
N ALA A 241 -15.73 3.13 19.92
CA ALA A 241 -17.12 3.22 20.34
C ALA A 241 -18.07 2.49 19.39
N LEU A 242 -17.90 2.68 18.06
CA LEU A 242 -18.68 1.94 17.06
C LEU A 242 -18.44 0.43 17.15
N LYS A 243 -17.17 0.01 17.33
CA LYS A 243 -16.80 -1.39 17.44
C LYS A 243 -17.43 -2.03 18.68
N GLN A 244 -17.34 -1.38 19.85
CA GLN A 244 -17.93 -1.87 21.11
C GLN A 244 -19.46 -1.92 21.07
N ALA A 245 -20.07 -1.03 20.29
CA ALA A 245 -21.53 -1.02 20.09
C ALA A 245 -22.02 -2.06 19.07
N GLY A 246 -21.13 -2.88 18.48
CA GLY A 246 -21.47 -3.96 17.56
C GLY A 246 -21.60 -3.55 16.09
N PHE A 247 -21.26 -2.31 15.70
CA PHE A 247 -21.37 -1.84 14.31
C PHE A 247 -20.42 -2.54 13.35
N PHE A 248 -19.36 -3.21 13.85
CA PHE A 248 -18.40 -3.99 13.05
C PHE A 248 -18.60 -5.50 13.15
N GLU A 249 -19.75 -5.96 13.70
CA GLU A 249 -20.08 -7.38 13.75
C GLU A 249 -20.48 -7.91 12.35
N GLU A 250 -19.99 -9.11 12.02
CA GLU A 250 -20.31 -9.77 10.74
C GLU A 250 -21.63 -10.51 10.79
N THR A 251 -22.03 -10.99 12.00
CA THR A 251 -23.26 -11.77 12.20
C THR A 251 -24.48 -10.92 11.83
N PRO A 252 -25.29 -11.35 10.85
CA PRO A 252 -26.44 -10.59 10.43
C PRO A 252 -27.48 -10.41 11.53
N LEU A 253 -28.06 -9.24 11.61
CA LEU A 253 -29.22 -8.92 12.44
C LEU A 253 -30.49 -8.99 11.60
N ARG A 254 -31.52 -9.65 12.11
CA ARG A 254 -32.83 -9.69 11.49
C ARG A 254 -33.58 -8.38 11.75
N ILE A 255 -33.77 -7.58 10.72
CA ILE A 255 -34.55 -6.34 10.78
C ILE A 255 -35.74 -6.48 9.86
N ASN A 256 -36.95 -6.56 10.43
CA ASN A 256 -38.17 -6.98 9.71
C ASN A 256 -37.91 -8.34 9.00
N ASP A 257 -38.02 -8.38 7.68
CA ASP A 257 -37.83 -9.61 6.93
C ASP A 257 -36.49 -9.67 6.17
N THR A 258 -35.53 -8.81 6.54
CA THR A 258 -34.22 -8.72 5.90
C THR A 258 -33.09 -8.98 6.90
N ASP A 259 -32.13 -9.82 6.50
CA ASP A 259 -30.91 -10.03 7.26
C ASP A 259 -29.85 -8.99 6.82
N ILE A 260 -29.39 -8.18 7.75
CA ILE A 260 -28.43 -7.09 7.53
C ILE A 260 -27.19 -7.32 8.37
N SER A 261 -26.02 -7.42 7.76
CA SER A 261 -24.73 -7.42 8.45
C SER A 261 -24.44 -5.99 8.97
N PRO A 262 -24.22 -5.80 10.29
CA PRO A 262 -23.83 -4.50 10.84
C PRO A 262 -22.55 -3.97 10.18
N LEU A 263 -21.55 -4.83 9.95
CA LEU A 263 -20.31 -4.46 9.26
C LEU A 263 -20.57 -3.94 7.84
N GLN A 264 -21.39 -4.64 7.06
CA GLN A 264 -21.69 -4.22 5.68
C GLN A 264 -22.41 -2.88 5.64
N PHE A 265 -23.40 -2.70 6.53
CA PHE A 265 -24.16 -1.45 6.63
C PHE A 265 -23.26 -0.29 7.07
N THR A 266 -22.49 -0.48 8.13
CA THR A 266 -21.54 0.53 8.65
C THR A 266 -20.47 0.88 7.61
N SER A 267 -19.91 -0.11 6.94
CA SER A 267 -18.93 0.09 5.88
C SER A 267 -19.49 0.95 4.75
N LYS A 268 -20.76 0.71 4.34
CA LYS A 268 -21.39 1.53 3.29
C LYS A 268 -21.50 2.99 3.70
N ILE A 269 -21.85 3.27 4.95
CA ILE A 269 -21.94 4.64 5.49
C ILE A 269 -20.54 5.28 5.56
N LEU A 270 -19.55 4.57 6.16
CA LEU A 270 -18.21 5.11 6.38
C LEU A 270 -17.47 5.35 5.06
N VAL A 271 -17.64 4.48 4.07
CA VAL A 271 -17.05 4.66 2.73
C VAL A 271 -17.50 5.98 2.11
N GLU A 272 -18.80 6.30 2.18
CA GLU A 272 -19.33 7.57 1.67
C GLU A 272 -18.84 8.77 2.49
N GLN A 273 -18.77 8.65 3.82
CA GLN A 273 -18.28 9.70 4.72
C GLN A 273 -16.79 9.99 4.51
N TRP A 274 -16.00 8.96 4.25
CA TRP A 274 -14.55 9.05 4.12
C TRP A 274 -14.07 9.21 2.68
N LYS A 275 -14.97 9.23 1.73
CA LYS A 275 -14.60 9.49 0.34
C LYS A 275 -13.83 10.80 0.23
N LEU A 276 -12.62 10.72 -0.33
CA LEU A 276 -11.80 11.88 -0.64
C LEU A 276 -12.27 12.46 -1.97
N GLU A 277 -12.61 13.74 -1.99
CA GLU A 277 -13.01 14.41 -3.21
C GLU A 277 -11.78 14.73 -4.10
N PRO A 278 -11.94 14.88 -5.43
CA PRO A 278 -10.82 14.99 -6.36
C PRO A 278 -9.84 16.15 -6.08
N ASP A 279 -10.31 17.25 -5.51
CA ASP A 279 -9.52 18.44 -5.19
C ASP A 279 -9.30 18.62 -3.68
N GLU A 280 -9.71 17.64 -2.87
CA GLU A 280 -9.52 17.68 -1.41
C GLU A 280 -8.06 17.39 -1.07
N GLU A 281 -7.40 18.38 -0.45
CA GLU A 281 -5.99 18.28 -0.11
C GLU A 281 -5.78 17.32 1.08
N GLU A 282 -4.82 16.43 0.93
CA GLU A 282 -4.39 15.49 1.95
C GLU A 282 -2.85 15.44 1.99
N PHE A 283 -2.30 14.77 2.97
CA PHE A 283 -0.88 14.52 3.09
C PHE A 283 -0.61 13.10 3.57
N THR A 284 0.56 12.59 3.21
CA THR A 284 1.13 11.36 3.76
C THR A 284 2.28 11.70 4.69
N VAL A 285 2.19 11.22 5.91
CA VAL A 285 3.26 11.34 6.90
C VAL A 285 3.75 9.97 7.29
N MET A 286 5.08 9.81 7.39
CA MET A 286 5.67 8.55 7.75
C MET A 286 6.97 8.74 8.51
N LYS A 287 7.22 7.84 9.48
CA LYS A 287 8.47 7.72 10.22
C LYS A 287 8.89 6.26 10.24
N VAL A 288 10.07 5.97 9.75
CA VAL A 288 10.69 4.64 9.81
C VAL A 288 11.91 4.74 10.70
N ILE A 289 12.03 3.87 11.68
CA ILE A 289 13.14 3.83 12.64
C ILE A 289 13.74 2.43 12.61
N VAL A 290 15.04 2.34 12.33
CA VAL A 290 15.84 1.12 12.37
C VAL A 290 16.93 1.30 13.41
N LYS A 291 16.96 0.46 14.45
CA LYS A 291 17.97 0.52 15.53
C LYS A 291 18.82 -0.75 15.52
N GLY A 292 20.11 -0.59 15.71
CA GLY A 292 21.07 -1.70 15.83
C GLY A 292 22.49 -1.20 15.97
N GLU A 293 23.36 -1.99 16.60
CA GLU A 293 24.80 -1.70 16.76
C GLU A 293 25.08 -0.28 17.32
N ASN A 294 24.27 0.18 18.29
CA ASN A 294 24.34 1.52 18.87
C ASN A 294 24.06 2.68 17.88
N LYS A 295 23.41 2.38 16.76
CA LYS A 295 22.98 3.38 15.79
C LYS A 295 21.46 3.40 15.69
N THR A 296 20.92 4.58 15.45
CA THR A 296 19.52 4.78 15.08
C THR A 296 19.47 5.46 13.73
N ILE A 297 18.88 4.78 12.77
CA ILE A 297 18.60 5.33 11.44
C ILE A 297 17.12 5.70 11.39
N GLN A 298 16.83 6.94 11.07
CA GLN A 298 15.46 7.40 10.95
C GLN A 298 15.23 8.02 9.58
N TYR A 299 14.14 7.62 8.93
CA TYR A 299 13.61 8.24 7.73
C TYR A 299 12.27 8.88 8.03
N ASN A 300 12.11 10.13 7.62
CA ASN A 300 10.85 10.86 7.74
C ASN A 300 10.35 11.27 6.37
N LEU A 301 9.06 11.12 6.15
CA LEU A 301 8.35 11.60 4.99
C LEU A 301 7.22 12.52 5.43
N LEU A 302 7.09 13.65 4.77
CA LEU A 302 5.89 14.45 4.73
C LEU A 302 5.68 14.87 3.28
N ASP A 303 4.79 14.18 2.60
CA ASP A 303 4.37 14.50 1.24
C ASP A 303 2.95 15.10 1.27
N ARG A 304 2.65 16.00 0.36
CA ARG A 304 1.39 16.73 0.31
C ARG A 304 0.73 16.56 -1.06
N PHE A 305 -0.57 16.75 -1.10
CA PHE A 305 -1.33 16.85 -2.35
C PHE A 305 -0.62 17.81 -3.33
N ASN A 306 -0.42 17.36 -4.56
CA ASN A 306 0.21 18.20 -5.58
C ASN A 306 -0.84 19.02 -6.33
N THR A 307 -0.91 20.30 -6.00
CA THR A 307 -1.91 21.22 -6.58
C THR A 307 -1.76 21.42 -8.08
N ARG A 308 -0.56 21.25 -8.64
CA ARG A 308 -0.27 21.38 -10.08
C ARG A 308 -0.78 20.17 -10.86
N THR A 309 -0.47 18.98 -10.38
CA THR A 309 -0.85 17.72 -11.04
C THR A 309 -2.19 17.18 -10.57
N LYS A 310 -2.77 17.72 -9.52
CA LYS A 310 -4.01 17.22 -8.90
C LYS A 310 -3.92 15.73 -8.56
N ILE A 311 -2.75 15.27 -8.09
CA ILE A 311 -2.53 13.92 -7.60
C ILE A 311 -2.37 13.97 -6.09
N SER A 312 -3.10 13.10 -5.41
CA SER A 312 -3.04 12.96 -3.95
C SER A 312 -1.66 12.48 -3.50
N SER A 313 -1.27 12.85 -2.29
CA SER A 313 -0.01 12.44 -1.71
C SER A 313 0.10 10.92 -1.61
N MET A 314 -0.94 10.25 -1.10
CA MET A 314 -0.95 8.79 -1.00
C MET A 314 -0.80 8.11 -2.36
N ALA A 315 -1.46 8.64 -3.40
CA ALA A 315 -1.32 8.12 -4.76
C ALA A 315 0.07 8.35 -5.34
N ARG A 316 0.75 9.45 -4.97
CA ARG A 316 2.14 9.72 -5.37
C ARG A 316 3.11 8.79 -4.65
N THR A 317 3.06 8.77 -3.32
CA THR A 317 4.00 8.00 -2.49
C THR A 317 3.90 6.50 -2.74
N THR A 318 2.69 5.97 -2.83
CA THR A 318 2.45 4.55 -3.17
C THR A 318 2.71 4.28 -4.65
N GLY A 319 2.11 5.07 -5.53
CA GLY A 319 2.17 4.83 -6.97
C GLY A 319 3.58 4.99 -7.54
N TYR A 320 4.36 5.97 -7.09
CA TYR A 320 5.71 6.18 -7.60
C TYR A 320 6.72 5.14 -7.07
N THR A 321 6.47 4.56 -5.90
CA THR A 321 7.23 3.39 -5.44
C THR A 321 6.98 2.20 -6.39
N CYS A 322 5.74 1.96 -6.74
CA CYS A 322 5.37 0.93 -7.70
C CYS A 322 6.01 1.18 -9.09
N THR A 323 5.94 2.42 -9.60
CA THR A 323 6.53 2.73 -10.92
C THR A 323 8.05 2.66 -10.89
N ALA A 324 8.72 2.95 -9.76
CA ALA A 324 10.14 2.69 -9.59
C ALA A 324 10.47 1.20 -9.75
N ALA A 325 9.68 0.31 -9.11
CA ALA A 325 9.87 -1.14 -9.23
C ALA A 325 9.62 -1.64 -10.66
N VAL A 326 8.64 -1.08 -11.38
CA VAL A 326 8.45 -1.36 -12.81
C VAL A 326 9.70 -1.01 -13.60
N ASN A 327 10.32 0.15 -13.32
CA ASN A 327 11.54 0.57 -13.99
C ASN A 327 12.76 -0.31 -13.60
N LEU A 328 12.88 -0.79 -12.37
CA LEU A 328 13.89 -1.77 -11.97
C LEU A 328 13.85 -3.03 -12.86
N ILE A 329 12.66 -3.55 -13.15
CA ILE A 329 12.48 -4.72 -14.02
C ILE A 329 12.78 -4.34 -15.48
N SER A 330 12.26 -3.21 -15.96
CA SER A 330 12.40 -2.80 -17.36
C SER A 330 13.83 -2.49 -17.77
N GLU A 331 14.60 -1.89 -16.88
CA GLU A 331 16.01 -1.55 -17.04
C GLU A 331 16.95 -2.71 -16.72
N LYS A 332 16.38 -3.87 -16.33
CA LYS A 332 17.13 -5.09 -15.93
C LYS A 332 18.07 -4.86 -14.75
N LEU A 333 17.77 -3.91 -13.88
CA LEU A 333 18.46 -3.71 -12.61
C LEU A 333 18.09 -4.81 -11.60
N PHE A 334 16.86 -5.34 -11.72
CA PHE A 334 16.39 -6.50 -10.96
C PHE A 334 15.86 -7.57 -11.94
N THR A 335 16.48 -8.76 -11.94
CA THR A 335 16.21 -9.82 -12.93
C THR A 335 15.86 -11.17 -12.34
N GLU A 336 15.88 -11.30 -11.00
CA GLU A 336 15.59 -12.54 -10.30
C GLU A 336 14.16 -13.01 -10.53
N LYS A 337 13.96 -14.35 -10.48
CA LYS A 337 12.67 -15.00 -10.71
C LYS A 337 12.10 -15.55 -9.41
N GLY A 338 10.86 -15.21 -9.13
CA GLY A 338 10.18 -15.53 -7.87
C GLY A 338 9.31 -14.38 -7.40
N VAL A 339 8.94 -14.42 -6.13
CA VAL A 339 8.19 -13.37 -5.43
C VAL A 339 9.12 -12.60 -4.49
N PHE A 340 9.14 -11.29 -4.64
CA PHE A 340 10.08 -10.40 -3.93
C PHE A 340 9.32 -9.24 -3.30
N PRO A 341 9.09 -9.26 -1.99
CA PRO A 341 8.71 -8.04 -1.28
C PRO A 341 9.90 -7.07 -1.21
N PRO A 342 9.68 -5.76 -0.98
CA PRO A 342 10.68 -4.71 -1.16
C PRO A 342 11.91 -4.84 -0.27
N GLU A 343 11.83 -5.48 0.89
CA GLU A 343 12.99 -5.75 1.74
C GLU A 343 14.02 -6.66 1.06
N LEU A 344 13.58 -7.58 0.20
CA LEU A 344 14.50 -8.43 -0.57
C LEU A 344 15.16 -7.68 -1.71
N ILE A 345 14.51 -6.65 -2.26
CA ILE A 345 15.05 -5.76 -3.28
C ILE A 345 16.01 -4.75 -2.66
N GLY A 346 15.68 -4.22 -1.48
CA GLY A 346 16.48 -3.25 -0.73
C GLY A 346 17.87 -3.76 -0.31
N LYS A 347 18.09 -5.08 -0.27
CA LYS A 347 19.41 -5.71 -0.06
C LYS A 347 20.42 -5.24 -1.09
N ASP A 348 20.05 -5.14 -2.35
CA ASP A 348 20.92 -4.58 -3.39
C ASP A 348 20.91 -3.04 -3.29
N LYS A 349 22.06 -2.49 -2.92
CA LYS A 349 22.25 -1.03 -2.79
C LYS A 349 21.89 -0.28 -4.07
N ARG A 350 22.15 -0.86 -5.25
CA ARG A 350 21.83 -0.23 -6.54
C ARG A 350 20.33 -0.11 -6.72
N CYS A 351 19.58 -1.16 -6.36
CA CYS A 351 18.12 -1.13 -6.42
C CYS A 351 17.54 -0.14 -5.39
N PHE A 352 18.08 -0.13 -4.17
CA PHE A 352 17.70 0.84 -3.14
C PHE A 352 17.93 2.28 -3.60
N ASP A 353 19.16 2.60 -4.03
CA ASP A 353 19.53 3.94 -4.47
C ASP A 353 18.66 4.40 -5.67
N PHE A 354 18.40 3.50 -6.62
CA PHE A 354 17.54 3.77 -7.75
C PHE A 354 16.13 4.15 -7.34
N VAL A 355 15.49 3.38 -6.44
CA VAL A 355 14.14 3.68 -5.98
C VAL A 355 14.10 5.01 -5.23
N MET A 356 15.06 5.28 -4.34
CA MET A 356 15.10 6.53 -3.58
C MET A 356 15.31 7.76 -4.47
N GLU A 357 16.17 7.67 -5.49
CA GLU A 357 16.37 8.77 -6.44
C GLU A 357 15.16 8.95 -7.36
N TYR A 358 14.55 7.85 -7.82
CA TYR A 358 13.32 7.88 -8.61
C TYR A 358 12.17 8.60 -7.90
N LEU A 359 12.02 8.37 -6.59
CA LEU A 359 11.04 9.05 -5.73
C LEU A 359 11.37 10.54 -5.61
N LYS A 360 12.63 10.88 -5.38
CA LYS A 360 13.11 12.25 -5.26
C LYS A 360 12.91 13.06 -6.54
N GLU A 361 13.17 12.49 -7.71
CA GLU A 361 12.88 13.12 -9.02
C GLU A 361 11.39 13.46 -9.19
N ARG A 362 10.51 12.75 -8.49
CA ARG A 362 9.05 12.96 -8.45
C ARG A 362 8.59 13.81 -7.28
N GLU A 363 9.54 14.49 -6.63
CA GLU A 363 9.28 15.38 -5.48
C GLU A 363 8.72 14.64 -4.25
N VAL A 364 8.93 13.31 -4.14
CA VAL A 364 8.67 12.51 -2.92
C VAL A 364 9.97 12.43 -2.12
N ASN A 365 10.11 13.34 -1.16
CA ASN A 365 11.39 13.61 -0.52
C ASN A 365 11.45 13.00 0.88
N TRP A 366 12.34 12.03 1.06
CA TRP A 366 12.65 11.42 2.34
C TRP A 366 13.81 12.15 3.04
N LYS A 367 13.62 12.46 4.32
CA LYS A 367 14.67 13.05 5.16
C LYS A 367 15.27 11.95 6.03
N LYS A 368 16.56 11.62 5.81
CA LYS A 368 17.32 10.68 6.65
C LYS A 368 18.01 11.44 7.77
N SER A 369 18.02 10.86 8.96
CA SER A 369 18.90 11.22 10.07
C SER A 369 19.54 9.97 10.69
N GLU A 370 20.69 10.14 11.31
CA GLU A 370 21.45 9.07 11.97
C GLU A 370 21.98 9.60 13.30
N SER A 371 21.85 8.79 14.37
CA SER A 371 22.31 9.12 15.72
C SER A 371 22.89 7.91 16.43
#